data_4ec7f0c298304e2c61bfbcfe8a1d507e
#
_entry.id   4ec7f0c298304e2c61bfbcfe8a1d507e
#
_cell.length_a   1.000
_cell.length_b   1.000
_cell.length_c   1.000
_cell.angle_alpha   90.00
_cell.angle_beta   90.00
_cell.angle_gamma   90.00
#
_symmetry.space_group_name_H-M   'P 1'
#
loop_
_entity.id
_entity.type
_entity.pdbx_description
1 polymer ?
#
loop_
_entity_poly.entity_id
_entity_poly.type
_entity_poly.pdbx_seq_one_letter_code
_entity_poly.pdbx_strand_id
1 'polypeptide(L)'
;MIDIKFLRENPEVVKQNIRNKFQDAKLPLVDEVIALDEELRQNKKRADDLRANRNKISKSIGMLMGQKKFAEAEEAKKLVAEQAAELAACEAKEAELSERVQKIMMIIPNIIDPTVPIGKDDSENVEVEKFGEPVTPDFEKIGRAHV
;
A
#
# COMPACT_ATOMS: atom_id res chain seq x y z
N MET A 1 8.56 -4.15 -4.72
CA MET A 1 7.71 -3.37 -3.80
C MET A 1 7.40 -4.23 -2.58
N ILE A 2 7.56 -3.70 -1.38
CA ILE A 2 7.26 -4.43 -0.13
C ILE A 2 5.76 -4.64 -0.01
N ASP A 3 5.33 -5.78 0.56
CA ASP A 3 3.93 -5.99 0.91
C ASP A 3 3.54 -5.08 2.08
N ILE A 4 2.41 -4.39 1.95
CA ILE A 4 1.87 -3.49 2.99
C ILE A 4 1.54 -4.23 4.30
N LYS A 5 1.15 -5.50 4.20
CA LYS A 5 0.91 -6.35 5.36
C LYS A 5 2.21 -6.59 6.14
N PHE A 6 3.29 -6.92 5.42
CA PHE A 6 4.60 -7.08 6.03
C PHE A 6 5.09 -5.79 6.69
N LEU A 7 4.93 -4.64 6.01
CA LEU A 7 5.32 -3.33 6.54
C LEU A 7 4.58 -3.01 7.83
N ARG A 8 3.29 -3.31 7.90
CA ARG A 8 2.46 -3.08 9.09
C ARG A 8 2.85 -3.98 10.26
N GLU A 9 3.16 -5.25 9.98
CA GLU A 9 3.54 -6.23 11.01
C GLU A 9 4.98 -6.03 11.51
N ASN A 10 5.86 -5.51 10.64
CA ASN A 10 7.29 -5.38 10.91
C ASN A 10 7.84 -3.99 10.57
N PRO A 11 7.31 -2.89 11.12
CA PRO A 11 7.72 -1.54 10.75
C PRO A 11 9.18 -1.26 11.08
N GLU A 12 9.69 -1.79 12.19
CA GLU A 12 11.08 -1.60 12.60
C GLU A 12 12.08 -2.29 11.66
N VAL A 13 11.72 -3.45 11.11
CA VAL A 13 12.56 -4.13 10.11
C VAL A 13 12.68 -3.28 8.85
N VAL A 14 11.56 -2.69 8.41
CA VAL A 14 11.55 -1.80 7.24
C VAL A 14 12.34 -0.53 7.50
N LYS A 15 12.20 0.09 8.68
CA LYS A 15 12.97 1.26 9.09
C LYS A 15 14.47 0.96 9.16
N GLN A 16 14.85 -0.19 9.73
CA GLN A 16 16.25 -0.61 9.77
C GLN A 16 16.82 -0.83 8.37
N ASN A 17 16.04 -1.42 7.47
CA ASN A 17 16.43 -1.59 6.07
C ASN A 17 16.66 -0.24 5.34
N ILE A 18 15.83 0.76 5.63
CA ILE A 18 15.99 2.12 5.10
C ILE A 18 17.31 2.74 5.60
N ARG A 19 17.64 2.56 6.88
CA ARG A 19 18.92 3.01 7.45
C ARG A 19 20.11 2.29 6.79
N ASN A 20 20.01 0.97 6.61
CA ASN A 20 21.05 0.17 5.96
C ASN A 20 21.30 0.60 4.51
N LYS A 21 20.30 1.20 3.86
CA LYS A 21 20.43 1.78 2.50
C LYS A 21 20.80 3.26 2.50
N PHE A 22 21.12 3.83 3.66
CA PHE A 22 21.47 5.25 3.81
C PHE A 22 20.41 6.22 3.26
N GLN A 23 19.12 5.88 3.44
CA GLN A 23 17.99 6.65 2.92
C GLN A 23 17.09 7.18 4.06
N ASP A 24 17.67 7.68 5.12
CA ASP A 24 16.99 8.08 6.36
C ASP A 24 15.86 9.09 6.14
N ALA A 25 15.93 9.90 5.09
CA ALA A 25 14.85 10.80 4.68
C ALA A 25 13.51 10.10 4.40
N LYS A 26 13.53 8.78 4.16
CA LYS A 26 12.35 7.98 3.92
C LYS A 26 11.74 7.34 5.18
N LEU A 27 12.38 7.47 6.34
CA LEU A 27 11.87 6.92 7.60
C LEU A 27 10.46 7.41 7.96
N PRO A 28 10.12 8.72 7.84
CA PRO A 28 8.78 9.20 8.13
C PRO A 28 7.69 8.59 7.23
N LEU A 29 8.04 8.20 6.00
CA LEU A 29 7.10 7.60 5.06
C LEU A 29 6.55 6.26 5.54
N VAL A 30 7.31 5.52 6.34
CA VAL A 30 6.86 4.25 6.94
C VAL A 30 5.69 4.48 7.89
N ASP A 31 5.81 5.47 8.77
CA ASP A 31 4.76 5.81 9.72
C ASP A 31 3.54 6.42 9.02
N GLU A 32 3.77 7.25 7.99
CA GLU A 32 2.70 7.81 7.17
C GLU A 32 1.88 6.72 6.46
N VAL A 33 2.55 5.74 5.85
CA VAL A 33 1.84 4.63 5.18
C VAL A 33 1.03 3.80 6.16
N ILE A 34 1.54 3.53 7.34
CA ILE A 34 0.82 2.76 8.37
C ILE A 34 -0.46 3.51 8.78
N ALA A 35 -0.36 4.81 9.01
CA ALA A 35 -1.52 5.63 9.35
C ALA A 35 -2.56 5.68 8.22
N LEU A 36 -2.12 5.86 6.98
CA LEU A 36 -2.99 5.86 5.80
C LEU A 36 -3.64 4.48 5.56
N ASP A 37 -2.91 3.39 5.76
CA ASP A 37 -3.47 2.03 5.66
C ASP A 37 -4.54 1.77 6.72
N GLU A 38 -4.33 2.25 7.93
CA GLU A 38 -5.34 2.14 8.98
C GLU A 38 -6.60 2.94 8.64
N GLU A 39 -6.44 4.18 8.19
CA GLU A 39 -7.56 5.01 7.75
C GLU A 39 -8.31 4.38 6.57
N LEU A 40 -7.59 3.82 5.61
CA LEU A 40 -8.15 3.11 4.47
C LEU A 40 -9.00 1.90 4.91
N ARG A 41 -8.49 1.10 5.85
CA ARG A 41 -9.22 -0.06 6.39
C ARG A 41 -10.47 0.33 7.16
N GLN A 42 -10.39 1.40 7.97
CA GLN A 42 -11.55 1.93 8.68
C GLN A 42 -12.61 2.44 7.71
N ASN A 43 -12.19 3.17 6.67
CA ASN A 43 -13.09 3.68 5.64
C ASN A 43 -13.76 2.55 4.84
N LYS A 44 -13.01 1.49 4.48
CA LYS A 44 -13.55 0.28 3.83
C LYS A 44 -14.61 -0.40 4.70
N LYS A 45 -14.31 -0.60 5.98
CA LYS A 45 -15.28 -1.19 6.92
C LYS A 45 -16.56 -0.38 6.97
N ARG A 46 -16.47 0.96 7.06
CA ARG A 46 -17.63 1.85 7.05
C ARG A 46 -18.44 1.72 5.75
N ALA A 47 -17.75 1.69 4.60
CA ALA A 47 -18.42 1.49 3.31
C ALA A 47 -19.15 0.14 3.23
N ASP A 48 -18.55 -0.93 3.76
CA ASP A 48 -19.17 -2.26 3.77
C ASP A 48 -20.38 -2.31 4.72
N ASP A 49 -20.30 -1.66 5.89
CA ASP A 49 -21.43 -1.51 6.80
C ASP A 49 -22.59 -0.74 6.15
N LEU A 50 -22.30 0.35 5.42
CA LEU A 50 -23.30 1.12 4.67
C LEU A 50 -23.94 0.27 3.55
N ARG A 51 -23.15 -0.51 2.82
CA ARG A 51 -23.65 -1.43 1.79
C ARG A 51 -24.59 -2.51 2.40
N ALA A 52 -24.17 -3.08 3.54
CA ALA A 52 -24.97 -4.07 4.25
C ALA A 52 -26.30 -3.47 4.74
N ASN A 53 -26.28 -2.26 5.33
CA ASN A 53 -27.45 -1.55 5.76
C ASN A 53 -28.39 -1.21 4.62
N ARG A 54 -27.86 -0.68 3.50
CA ARG A 54 -28.63 -0.39 2.29
C ARG A 54 -29.35 -1.65 1.80
N ASN A 55 -28.68 -2.81 1.78
CA ASN A 55 -29.29 -4.05 1.35
C ASN A 55 -30.42 -4.51 2.29
N LYS A 56 -30.25 -4.34 3.62
CA LYS A 56 -31.29 -4.63 4.61
C LYS A 56 -32.51 -3.72 4.42
N ILE A 57 -32.29 -2.41 4.28
CA ILE A 57 -33.37 -1.44 4.09
C ILE A 57 -34.08 -1.68 2.76
N SER A 58 -33.37 -1.99 1.69
CA SER A 58 -33.96 -2.30 0.38
C SER A 58 -34.87 -3.52 0.44
N LYS A 59 -34.50 -4.56 1.22
CA LYS A 59 -35.38 -5.71 1.47
C LYS A 59 -36.61 -5.33 2.26
N SER A 60 -36.46 -4.48 3.30
CA SER A 60 -37.60 -4.01 4.11
C SER A 60 -38.56 -3.14 3.27
N ILE A 61 -38.08 -2.31 2.37
CA ILE A 61 -38.92 -1.53 1.43
C ILE A 61 -39.80 -2.47 0.61
N GLY A 62 -39.24 -3.57 0.08
CA GLY A 62 -40.00 -4.57 -0.67
C GLY A 62 -41.16 -5.18 0.15
N MET A 63 -40.88 -5.51 1.43
CA MET A 63 -41.92 -6.03 2.35
C MET A 63 -42.98 -4.97 2.72
N LEU A 64 -42.56 -3.73 3.00
CA LEU A 64 -43.47 -2.62 3.31
C LEU A 64 -44.38 -2.28 2.11
N MET A 65 -43.86 -2.30 0.91
CA MET A 65 -44.65 -2.12 -0.31
C MET A 65 -45.71 -3.23 -0.47
N GLY A 66 -45.34 -4.49 -0.22
CA GLY A 66 -46.25 -5.62 -0.24
C GLY A 66 -47.35 -5.52 0.81
N GLN A 67 -47.09 -4.90 1.96
CA GLN A 67 -48.05 -4.63 3.05
C GLN A 67 -48.85 -3.34 2.85
N LYS A 68 -48.69 -2.63 1.76
CA LYS A 68 -49.33 -1.34 1.44
C LYS A 68 -49.00 -0.20 2.42
N LYS A 69 -47.87 -0.31 3.12
CA LYS A 69 -47.37 0.73 4.08
C LYS A 69 -46.51 1.74 3.34
N PHE A 70 -47.12 2.56 2.47
CA PHE A 70 -46.42 3.44 1.55
C PHE A 70 -45.64 4.55 2.28
N ALA A 71 -46.15 5.11 3.36
CA ALA A 71 -45.46 6.16 4.12
C ALA A 71 -44.14 5.67 4.72
N GLU A 72 -44.13 4.51 5.37
CA GLU A 72 -42.93 3.88 5.93
C GLU A 72 -41.89 3.51 4.82
N ALA A 73 -42.41 3.06 3.65
CA ALA A 73 -41.55 2.77 2.50
C ALA A 73 -40.88 4.04 1.92
N GLU A 74 -41.57 5.19 1.95
CA GLU A 74 -41.01 6.48 1.51
C GLU A 74 -39.90 6.99 2.45
N GLU A 75 -40.10 6.86 3.76
CA GLU A 75 -39.06 7.20 4.75
C GLU A 75 -37.83 6.30 4.58
N ALA A 76 -38.02 5.00 4.38
CA ALA A 76 -36.92 4.08 4.12
C ALA A 76 -36.16 4.40 2.82
N LYS A 77 -36.86 4.86 1.77
CA LYS A 77 -36.21 5.33 0.54
C LYS A 77 -35.33 6.57 0.77
N LYS A 78 -35.79 7.53 1.60
CA LYS A 78 -34.99 8.72 1.94
C LYS A 78 -33.72 8.32 2.66
N LEU A 79 -33.80 7.41 3.65
CA LEU A 79 -32.63 6.87 4.36
C LEU A 79 -31.63 6.20 3.40
N VAL A 80 -32.12 5.44 2.42
CA VAL A 80 -31.24 4.83 1.39
C VAL A 80 -30.54 5.88 0.55
N ALA A 81 -31.24 6.98 0.20
CA ALA A 81 -30.66 8.07 -0.58
C ALA A 81 -29.56 8.81 0.20
N GLU A 82 -29.78 9.08 1.50
CA GLU A 82 -28.77 9.67 2.38
C GLU A 82 -27.54 8.78 2.53
N GLN A 83 -27.74 7.48 2.77
CA GLN A 83 -26.66 6.50 2.86
C GLN A 83 -25.91 6.32 1.53
N ALA A 84 -26.58 6.50 0.39
CA ALA A 84 -25.92 6.45 -0.91
C ALA A 84 -24.93 7.60 -1.10
N ALA A 85 -25.26 8.80 -0.65
CA ALA A 85 -24.35 9.94 -0.67
C ALA A 85 -23.12 9.72 0.24
N GLU A 86 -23.33 9.19 1.44
CA GLU A 86 -22.24 8.86 2.35
C GLU A 86 -21.35 7.75 1.79
N LEU A 87 -21.94 6.72 1.18
CA LEU A 87 -21.20 5.65 0.52
C LEU A 87 -20.34 6.17 -0.63
N ALA A 88 -20.86 7.06 -1.46
CA ALA A 88 -20.10 7.68 -2.54
C ALA A 88 -18.90 8.50 -2.01
N ALA A 89 -19.08 9.22 -0.89
CA ALA A 89 -17.99 9.92 -0.22
C ALA A 89 -16.91 8.95 0.33
N CYS A 90 -17.32 7.82 0.91
CA CYS A 90 -16.40 6.79 1.37
C CYS A 90 -15.62 6.15 0.21
N GLU A 91 -16.26 5.90 -0.93
CA GLU A 91 -15.63 5.33 -2.12
C GLU A 91 -14.63 6.30 -2.76
N ALA A 92 -14.95 7.59 -2.82
CA ALA A 92 -14.02 8.62 -3.28
C ALA A 92 -12.79 8.73 -2.37
N LYS A 93 -13.00 8.71 -1.06
CA LYS A 93 -11.91 8.73 -0.06
C LYS A 93 -11.05 7.46 -0.13
N GLU A 94 -11.66 6.31 -0.37
CA GLU A 94 -10.94 5.05 -0.56
C GLU A 94 -9.99 5.12 -1.77
N ALA A 95 -10.45 5.68 -2.89
CA ALA A 95 -9.63 5.85 -4.09
C ALA A 95 -8.43 6.77 -3.82
N GLU A 96 -8.67 7.92 -3.17
CA GLU A 96 -7.61 8.87 -2.80
C GLU A 96 -6.57 8.25 -1.87
N LEU A 97 -7.02 7.61 -0.78
CA LEU A 97 -6.11 6.96 0.17
C LEU A 97 -5.32 5.82 -0.46
N SER A 98 -5.95 5.00 -1.29
CA SER A 98 -5.28 3.94 -2.04
C SER A 98 -4.18 4.47 -2.95
N GLU A 99 -4.43 5.55 -3.67
CA GLU A 99 -3.44 6.18 -4.53
C GLU A 99 -2.25 6.73 -3.74
N ARG A 100 -2.52 7.39 -2.61
CA ARG A 100 -1.46 7.91 -1.73
C ARG A 100 -0.61 6.79 -1.14
N VAL A 101 -1.23 5.74 -0.62
CA VAL A 101 -0.53 4.55 -0.09
C VAL A 101 0.36 3.94 -1.18
N GLN A 102 -0.17 3.76 -2.39
CA GLN A 102 0.59 3.19 -3.50
C GLN A 102 1.80 4.06 -3.87
N LYS A 103 1.64 5.37 -3.96
CA LYS A 103 2.74 6.31 -4.26
C LYS A 103 3.87 6.20 -3.24
N ILE A 104 3.55 6.16 -1.95
CA ILE A 104 4.56 6.07 -0.91
C ILE A 104 5.22 4.67 -0.91
N MET A 105 4.44 3.60 -1.08
CA MET A 105 4.97 2.23 -1.16
C MET A 105 5.95 2.03 -2.32
N MET A 106 5.79 2.77 -3.42
CA MET A 106 6.75 2.77 -4.54
C MET A 106 8.09 3.44 -4.19
N ILE A 107 8.09 4.36 -3.23
CA ILE A 107 9.30 5.10 -2.80
C ILE A 107 10.07 4.29 -1.75
N ILE A 108 9.38 3.48 -0.92
CA ILE A 108 10.01 2.65 0.11
C ILE A 108 10.86 1.56 -0.56
N PRO A 109 12.15 1.44 -0.21
CA PRO A 109 13.04 0.46 -0.82
C PRO A 109 12.70 -0.97 -0.38
N ASN A 110 12.94 -1.93 -1.26
CA ASN A 110 12.82 -3.35 -0.90
C ASN A 110 13.83 -3.75 0.18
N ILE A 111 13.48 -4.78 0.95
CA ILE A 111 14.34 -5.32 2.02
C ILE A 111 15.58 -5.95 1.39
N ILE A 112 16.72 -5.69 2.02
CA ILE A 112 18.00 -6.31 1.69
C ILE A 112 18.02 -7.70 2.33
N ASP A 113 18.53 -8.69 1.60
CA ASP A 113 18.80 -10.00 2.17
C ASP A 113 19.88 -9.89 3.27
N PRO A 114 19.74 -10.61 4.41
CA PRO A 114 20.70 -10.54 5.51
C PRO A 114 22.14 -10.92 5.13
N THR A 115 22.32 -11.67 4.06
CA THR A 115 23.63 -12.09 3.56
C THR A 115 24.36 -11.01 2.77
N VAL A 116 23.65 -9.95 2.34
CA VAL A 116 24.24 -8.85 1.56
C VAL A 116 24.97 -7.89 2.50
N PRO A 117 26.28 -7.63 2.26
CA PRO A 117 27.03 -6.65 3.03
C PRO A 117 26.44 -5.24 2.87
N ILE A 118 26.46 -4.47 3.97
CA ILE A 118 25.98 -3.10 3.98
C ILE A 118 27.14 -2.18 3.63
N GLY A 119 26.98 -1.40 2.56
CA GLY A 119 27.99 -0.44 2.09
C GLY A 119 27.35 0.75 1.39
N LYS A 120 28.04 1.88 1.35
CA LYS A 120 27.59 3.12 0.71
C LYS A 120 27.71 3.07 -0.81
N ASP A 121 28.80 2.48 -1.28
CA ASP A 121 29.16 2.43 -2.69
C ASP A 121 29.91 1.12 -3.03
N ASP A 122 30.36 1.01 -4.26
CA ASP A 122 31.03 -0.16 -4.80
C ASP A 122 32.43 -0.43 -4.19
N SER A 123 33.04 0.54 -3.53
CA SER A 123 34.33 0.38 -2.83
C SER A 123 34.21 -0.53 -1.60
N GLU A 124 33.01 -0.64 -1.03
CA GLU A 124 32.69 -1.48 0.13
C GLU A 124 32.11 -2.86 -0.25
N ASN A 125 32.11 -3.19 -1.55
CA ASN A 125 31.67 -4.50 -2.00
C ASN A 125 32.58 -5.62 -1.50
N VAL A 126 31.96 -6.71 -1.03
CA VAL A 126 32.66 -7.92 -0.58
C VAL A 126 32.57 -8.99 -1.66
N GLU A 127 33.71 -9.54 -2.07
CA GLU A 127 33.73 -10.68 -2.98
C GLU A 127 33.21 -11.92 -2.25
N VAL A 128 32.08 -12.43 -2.71
CA VAL A 128 31.40 -13.60 -2.07
C VAL A 128 31.90 -14.91 -2.68
N GLU A 129 32.15 -14.93 -3.97
CA GLU A 129 32.61 -16.11 -4.69
C GLU A 129 33.44 -15.71 -5.89
N LYS A 130 34.49 -16.48 -6.16
CA LYS A 130 35.35 -16.31 -7.33
C LYS A 130 35.38 -17.59 -8.14
N PHE A 131 35.01 -17.50 -9.39
CA PHE A 131 35.02 -18.64 -10.30
C PHE A 131 35.97 -18.44 -11.47
N GLY A 132 36.93 -19.35 -11.62
CA GLY A 132 37.93 -19.31 -12.68
C GLY A 132 39.03 -18.26 -12.50
N GLU A 133 40.04 -18.34 -13.33
CA GLU A 133 41.11 -17.34 -13.40
C GLU A 133 40.96 -16.49 -14.67
N PRO A 134 41.10 -15.16 -14.57
CA PRO A 134 41.01 -14.29 -15.74
C PRO A 134 42.18 -14.56 -16.67
N VAL A 135 41.88 -14.87 -17.92
CA VAL A 135 42.92 -14.95 -18.99
C VAL A 135 43.37 -13.55 -19.36
N THR A 136 44.62 -13.27 -19.14
CA THR A 136 45.23 -11.99 -19.59
C THR A 136 45.72 -12.16 -21.02
N PRO A 137 45.09 -11.53 -22.02
CA PRO A 137 45.58 -11.60 -23.39
C PRO A 137 46.92 -10.84 -23.53
N ASP A 138 47.73 -11.26 -24.47
CA ASP A 138 49.05 -10.69 -24.81
C ASP A 138 48.96 -9.46 -25.74
N PHE A 139 47.77 -9.00 -26.04
CA PHE A 139 47.50 -7.78 -26.78
C PHE A 139 46.94 -6.65 -25.90
N GLU A 140 47.13 -5.41 -26.34
CA GLU A 140 46.66 -4.22 -25.63
C GLU A 140 45.12 -4.20 -25.52
N LYS A 141 44.61 -4.13 -24.30
CA LYS A 141 43.16 -4.06 -24.04
C LYS A 141 42.65 -2.68 -24.36
N ILE A 142 41.67 -2.61 -25.23
CA ILE A 142 40.93 -1.38 -25.46
C ILE A 142 40.01 -1.19 -24.24
N GLY A 143 40.29 -0.17 -23.42
CA GLY A 143 39.42 0.20 -22.30
C GLY A 143 38.02 0.57 -22.77
N ARG A 144 37.02 0.40 -21.89
CA ARG A 144 35.67 0.93 -22.15
C ARG A 144 35.81 2.44 -22.36
N ALA A 145 35.38 2.92 -23.53
CA ALA A 145 35.20 4.34 -23.72
C ALA A 145 34.15 4.83 -22.67
N HIS A 146 34.58 5.77 -21.82
CA HIS A 146 33.62 6.50 -21.02
C HIS A 146 32.80 7.37 -21.99
N VAL A 147 31.54 6.99 -22.15
CA VAL A 147 30.54 7.81 -22.84
C VAL A 147 29.98 8.82 -21.85
#